data_9a0d8db551811da297b29b920c947fa1
#
_entry.id   9a0d8db551811da297b29b920c947fa1
#
_cell.length_a   1.000
_cell.length_b   1.000
_cell.length_c   1.000
_cell.angle_alpha   90.00
_cell.angle_beta   90.00
_cell.angle_gamma   90.00
#
_symmetry.space_group_name_H-M   'P 1'
#
loop_
_entity.id
_entity.type
_entity.pdbx_description
1 polymer ?
#
loop_
_entity_poly.entity_id
_entity_poly.type
_entity_poly.pdbx_seq_one_letter_code
_entity_poly.pdbx_strand_id
1 'polypeptide(L)'
;MPDEACGRLALISIVPLPPPITFPESLPVSAVRDEIAQAIAAHPVVIVCGQTGSGKTTQLPKICLSMGRGQQRCIGHTQPRRIAASSVARRIAQELNSPLGEWVGYKVRFSDHTKAGVAIKLMTDGILLAETQSDPLLRAYDTIIIDEAHERSLNIDFLLGYLKQLLPKRPDLKLIITSATIDAER
;
A
#
# COMPACT_ATOMS: atom_id res chain seq x y z
N MET A 1 34.69 -14.77 -42.87
CA MET A 1 34.17 -13.82 -41.86
C MET A 1 32.92 -14.42 -41.32
N PRO A 2 32.91 -15.12 -40.17
CA PRO A 2 31.68 -15.58 -39.58
C PRO A 2 31.08 -14.48 -38.69
N ASP A 3 29.81 -14.33 -38.85
CA ASP A 3 28.91 -13.40 -38.24
C ASP A 3 28.73 -13.73 -36.73
N GLU A 4 29.16 -12.84 -35.85
CA GLU A 4 28.98 -12.96 -34.41
C GLU A 4 27.57 -12.42 -34.06
N ALA A 5 26.58 -13.29 -34.19
CA ALA A 5 25.29 -13.08 -33.55
C ALA A 5 25.44 -13.34 -32.05
N CYS A 6 25.96 -12.35 -31.32
CA CYS A 6 25.95 -12.34 -29.86
C CYS A 6 24.51 -12.20 -29.36
N GLY A 7 23.91 -13.33 -29.01
CA GLY A 7 22.61 -13.39 -28.39
C GLY A 7 22.59 -12.60 -27.08
N ARG A 8 21.89 -11.48 -27.07
CA ARG A 8 21.51 -10.79 -25.84
C ARG A 8 20.61 -11.71 -25.03
N LEU A 9 21.18 -12.39 -24.05
CA LEU A 9 20.40 -13.02 -22.98
C LEU A 9 19.63 -11.89 -22.28
N ALA A 10 18.33 -11.84 -22.52
CA ALA A 10 17.45 -11.00 -21.72
C ALA A 10 17.51 -11.52 -20.29
N LEU A 11 18.07 -10.73 -19.37
CA LEU A 11 17.97 -10.99 -17.95
C LEU A 11 16.48 -10.94 -17.58
N ILE A 12 15.85 -12.10 -17.52
CA ILE A 12 14.50 -12.23 -16.96
C ILE A 12 14.70 -11.96 -15.46
N SER A 13 14.35 -10.75 -15.02
CA SER A 13 14.25 -10.45 -13.60
C SER A 13 13.16 -11.36 -13.04
N ILE A 14 13.57 -12.41 -12.34
CA ILE A 14 12.64 -13.26 -11.60
C ILE A 14 12.11 -12.39 -10.46
N VAL A 15 10.90 -11.83 -10.64
CA VAL A 15 10.18 -11.19 -9.56
C VAL A 15 9.85 -12.29 -8.56
N PRO A 16 10.30 -12.20 -7.31
CA PRO A 16 9.98 -13.20 -6.30
C PRO A 16 8.45 -13.35 -6.21
N LEU A 17 7.97 -14.58 -6.13
CA LEU A 17 6.55 -14.83 -5.88
C LEU A 17 6.21 -14.36 -4.46
N PRO A 18 5.05 -13.71 -4.27
CA PRO A 18 4.62 -13.32 -2.95
C PRO A 18 4.47 -14.56 -2.05
N PRO A 19 4.76 -14.42 -0.75
CA PRO A 19 4.52 -15.50 0.20
C PRO A 19 3.04 -15.90 0.21
N PRO A 20 2.69 -17.12 0.69
CA PRO A 20 1.29 -17.51 0.85
C PRO A 20 0.53 -16.50 1.70
N ILE A 21 -0.54 -15.93 1.15
CA ILE A 21 -1.34 -14.91 1.83
C ILE A 21 -2.54 -15.60 2.46
N THR A 22 -2.64 -15.52 3.78
CA THR A 22 -3.76 -16.03 4.54
C THR A 22 -4.55 -14.88 5.15
N PHE A 23 -5.85 -15.05 5.28
CA PHE A 23 -6.76 -14.06 5.87
C PHE A 23 -7.45 -14.67 7.07
N PRO A 24 -7.29 -14.13 8.31
CA PRO A 24 -7.96 -14.62 9.47
C PRO A 24 -9.49 -14.51 9.31
N GLU A 25 -10.21 -15.61 9.39
CA GLU A 25 -11.68 -15.65 9.21
C GLU A 25 -12.43 -14.87 10.32
N SER A 26 -11.79 -14.71 11.47
CA SER A 26 -12.35 -13.94 12.59
C SER A 26 -12.47 -12.45 12.35
N LEU A 27 -11.80 -11.92 11.31
CA LEU A 27 -11.82 -10.49 11.00
C LEU A 27 -12.95 -10.16 10.03
N PRO A 28 -13.82 -9.18 10.34
CA PRO A 28 -14.92 -8.78 9.46
C PRO A 28 -14.47 -8.43 8.02
N VAL A 29 -13.35 -7.78 7.86
CA VAL A 29 -12.79 -7.43 6.53
C VAL A 29 -12.43 -8.67 5.70
N SER A 30 -12.06 -9.77 6.36
CA SER A 30 -11.73 -11.01 5.64
C SER A 30 -12.96 -11.65 4.98
N ALA A 31 -14.14 -11.50 5.57
CA ALA A 31 -15.38 -12.01 5.01
C ALA A 31 -15.80 -11.30 3.71
N VAL A 32 -15.46 -10.02 3.56
CA VAL A 32 -15.81 -9.18 2.39
C VAL A 32 -14.60 -8.88 1.49
N ARG A 33 -13.51 -9.63 1.64
CA ARG A 33 -12.25 -9.38 0.91
C ARG A 33 -12.42 -9.40 -0.61
N ASP A 34 -13.26 -10.29 -1.13
CA ASP A 34 -13.48 -10.45 -2.56
C ASP A 34 -14.27 -9.26 -3.12
N GLU A 35 -15.22 -8.73 -2.39
CA GLU A 35 -15.95 -7.50 -2.74
C GLU A 35 -15.00 -6.30 -2.74
N ILE A 36 -14.13 -6.19 -1.74
CA ILE A 36 -13.13 -5.13 -1.67
C ILE A 36 -12.17 -5.24 -2.85
N ALA A 37 -11.67 -6.44 -3.18
CA ALA A 37 -10.79 -6.65 -4.32
C ALA A 37 -11.47 -6.26 -5.63
N GLN A 38 -12.73 -6.64 -5.84
CA GLN A 38 -13.51 -6.25 -7.02
C GLN A 38 -13.68 -4.72 -7.10
N ALA A 39 -13.99 -4.06 -5.99
CA ALA A 39 -14.11 -2.61 -5.93
C ALA A 39 -12.80 -1.91 -6.30
N ILE A 40 -11.66 -2.39 -5.76
CA ILE A 40 -10.32 -1.86 -6.07
C ILE A 40 -9.99 -2.06 -7.56
N ALA A 41 -10.33 -3.21 -8.13
CA ALA A 41 -10.13 -3.47 -9.56
C ALA A 41 -10.94 -2.49 -10.42
N ALA A 42 -12.22 -2.30 -10.10
CA ALA A 42 -13.16 -1.52 -10.89
C ALA A 42 -12.97 0.00 -10.76
N HIS A 43 -12.50 0.50 -9.62
CA HIS A 43 -12.47 1.94 -9.32
C HIS A 43 -11.06 2.46 -9.02
N PRO A 44 -10.74 3.70 -9.39
CA PRO A 44 -9.46 4.34 -9.02
C PRO A 44 -9.41 4.72 -7.53
N VAL A 45 -10.55 4.97 -6.91
CA VAL A 45 -10.69 5.33 -5.48
C VAL A 45 -11.71 4.42 -4.83
N VAL A 46 -11.37 3.85 -3.69
CA VAL A 46 -12.24 3.02 -2.87
C VAL A 46 -12.19 3.51 -1.43
N ILE A 47 -13.35 3.68 -0.82
CA ILE A 47 -13.48 4.02 0.60
C ILE A 47 -13.95 2.79 1.34
N VAL A 48 -13.16 2.35 2.32
CA VAL A 48 -13.47 1.18 3.16
C VAL A 48 -13.79 1.67 4.56
N CYS A 49 -15.06 1.64 4.89
CA CYS A 49 -15.55 2.03 6.21
C CYS A 49 -15.84 0.80 7.07
N GLY A 50 -15.61 0.93 8.36
CA GLY A 50 -15.89 -0.14 9.32
C GLY A 50 -15.29 0.15 10.68
N GLN A 51 -15.81 -0.48 11.70
CA GLN A 51 -15.38 -0.28 13.08
C GLN A 51 -13.88 -0.52 13.28
N THR A 52 -13.31 0.14 14.28
CA THR A 52 -11.94 -0.15 14.73
C THR A 52 -11.84 -1.63 15.14
N GLY A 53 -10.73 -2.27 14.77
CA GLY A 53 -10.55 -3.71 15.02
C GLY A 53 -11.15 -4.65 13.97
N SER A 54 -11.85 -4.14 12.94
CA SER A 54 -12.38 -4.99 11.85
C SER A 54 -11.31 -5.59 10.93
N GLY A 55 -10.03 -5.24 11.12
CA GLY A 55 -8.92 -5.78 10.35
C GLY A 55 -8.50 -4.94 9.13
N LYS A 56 -9.11 -3.78 8.86
CA LYS A 56 -8.80 -2.92 7.69
C LYS A 56 -7.30 -2.67 7.55
N THR A 57 -6.69 -2.16 8.59
CA THR A 57 -5.29 -1.75 8.61
C THR A 57 -4.32 -2.87 8.23
N THR A 58 -4.54 -4.10 8.68
CA THR A 58 -3.64 -5.24 8.41
C THR A 58 -4.03 -6.02 7.16
N GLN A 59 -5.31 -6.11 6.82
CA GLN A 59 -5.77 -6.97 5.75
C GLN A 59 -5.81 -6.26 4.38
N LEU A 60 -6.11 -4.95 4.30
CA LEU A 60 -6.16 -4.23 3.02
C LEU A 60 -4.85 -4.29 2.23
N PRO A 61 -3.66 -4.08 2.81
CA PRO A 61 -2.41 -4.24 2.08
C PRO A 61 -2.22 -5.66 1.54
N LYS A 62 -2.66 -6.69 2.29
CA LYS A 62 -2.58 -8.09 1.88
C LYS A 62 -3.56 -8.39 0.75
N ILE A 63 -4.78 -7.81 0.78
CA ILE A 63 -5.75 -7.91 -0.33
C ILE A 63 -5.13 -7.30 -1.60
N CYS A 64 -4.53 -6.11 -1.52
CA CYS A 64 -3.84 -5.50 -2.65
C CYS A 64 -2.70 -6.39 -3.17
N LEU A 65 -1.90 -6.97 -2.27
CA LEU A 65 -0.81 -7.87 -2.65
C LEU A 65 -1.33 -9.14 -3.34
N SER A 66 -2.45 -9.73 -2.88
CA SER A 66 -3.09 -10.90 -3.51
C SER A 66 -3.64 -10.59 -4.91
N MET A 67 -3.94 -9.32 -5.21
CA MET A 67 -4.33 -8.85 -6.54
C MET A 67 -3.13 -8.61 -7.47
N GLY A 68 -1.90 -8.89 -7.05
CA GLY A 68 -0.67 -8.64 -7.81
C GLY A 68 -0.14 -7.21 -7.69
N ARG A 69 -0.72 -6.36 -6.86
CA ARG A 69 -0.18 -5.02 -6.58
C ARG A 69 1.03 -5.11 -5.67
N GLY A 70 1.89 -4.12 -5.70
CA GLY A 70 3.12 -4.13 -4.91
C GLY A 70 4.27 -4.96 -5.50
N GLN A 71 4.08 -5.64 -6.64
CA GLN A 71 5.12 -6.49 -7.24
C GLN A 71 6.10 -5.71 -8.13
N GLN A 72 5.60 -4.77 -8.92
CA GLN A 72 6.44 -3.92 -9.78
C GLN A 72 6.72 -2.56 -9.14
N ARG A 73 5.81 -2.09 -8.33
CA ARG A 73 5.88 -0.86 -7.55
C ARG A 73 5.36 -1.17 -6.15
N CYS A 74 5.46 -0.21 -5.25
CA CYS A 74 5.12 -0.42 -3.85
C CYS A 74 3.65 -0.11 -3.55
N ILE A 75 3.07 -0.78 -2.58
CA ILE A 75 1.86 -0.38 -1.87
C ILE A 75 2.28 0.54 -0.74
N GLY A 76 1.98 1.83 -0.84
CA GLY A 76 2.20 2.79 0.24
C GLY A 76 1.01 2.77 1.21
N HIS A 77 1.26 2.67 2.50
CA HIS A 77 0.22 2.65 3.51
C HIS A 77 0.55 3.64 4.62
N THR A 78 -0.24 4.71 4.72
CA THR A 78 0.01 5.72 5.74
C THR A 78 -0.65 5.39 7.06
N GLN A 79 -0.03 5.87 8.13
CA GLN A 79 -0.52 5.80 9.50
C GLN A 79 -0.34 7.16 10.17
N PRO A 80 -1.27 7.61 11.02
CA PRO A 80 -1.14 8.92 11.66
C PRO A 80 0.03 8.98 12.64
N ARG A 81 0.45 7.84 13.20
CA ARG A 81 1.48 7.76 14.26
C ARG A 81 2.63 6.83 13.88
N ARG A 82 3.85 7.23 14.24
CA ARG A 82 5.07 6.45 13.97
C ARG A 82 5.04 5.04 14.57
N ILE A 83 4.55 4.93 15.81
CA ILE A 83 4.44 3.64 16.51
C ILE A 83 3.44 2.74 15.78
N ALA A 84 2.32 3.28 15.32
CA ALA A 84 1.35 2.52 14.54
C ALA A 84 1.98 1.99 13.25
N ALA A 85 2.67 2.83 12.48
CA ALA A 85 3.33 2.40 11.24
C ALA A 85 4.30 1.24 11.47
N SER A 86 5.15 1.31 12.50
CA SER A 86 6.11 0.23 12.79
C SER A 86 5.44 -1.04 13.33
N SER A 87 4.41 -0.92 14.17
CA SER A 87 3.70 -2.08 14.74
C SER A 87 2.89 -2.82 13.67
N VAL A 88 2.17 -2.07 12.83
CA VAL A 88 1.38 -2.62 11.72
C VAL A 88 2.30 -3.31 10.71
N ALA A 89 3.44 -2.70 10.37
CA ALA A 89 4.41 -3.33 9.48
C ALA A 89 4.89 -4.68 10.02
N ARG A 90 5.25 -4.75 11.29
CA ARG A 90 5.67 -6.00 11.95
C ARG A 90 4.56 -7.04 11.94
N ARG A 91 3.34 -6.61 12.23
CA ARG A 91 2.18 -7.52 12.23
C ARG A 91 1.91 -8.09 10.84
N ILE A 92 1.91 -7.27 9.79
CA ILE A 92 1.71 -7.76 8.42
C ILE A 92 2.86 -8.69 8.01
N ALA A 93 4.13 -8.35 8.34
CA ALA A 93 5.28 -9.20 8.06
C ALA A 93 5.15 -10.57 8.73
N GLN A 94 4.70 -10.63 9.99
CA GLN A 94 4.42 -11.87 10.71
C GLN A 94 3.31 -12.68 10.02
N GLU A 95 2.21 -12.04 9.62
CA GLU A 95 1.12 -12.71 8.93
C GLU A 95 1.50 -13.23 7.53
N LEU A 96 2.47 -12.59 6.88
CA LEU A 96 3.06 -13.06 5.62
C LEU A 96 4.23 -14.03 5.82
N ASN A 97 4.55 -14.37 7.08
CA ASN A 97 5.68 -15.21 7.42
C ASN A 97 7.00 -14.77 6.74
N SER A 98 7.24 -13.46 6.71
CA SER A 98 8.38 -12.81 6.07
C SER A 98 9.16 -11.95 7.05
N PRO A 99 10.48 -11.90 6.95
CA PRO A 99 11.29 -10.95 7.72
C PRO A 99 10.89 -9.50 7.38
N LEU A 100 10.91 -8.65 8.42
CA LEU A 100 10.67 -7.21 8.24
C LEU A 100 11.75 -6.60 7.32
N GLY A 101 11.32 -5.78 6.37
CA GLY A 101 12.19 -5.15 5.38
C GLY A 101 12.26 -5.90 4.05
N GLU A 102 11.73 -7.12 3.93
CA GLU A 102 11.68 -7.87 2.67
C GLU A 102 10.40 -7.57 1.89
N TRP A 103 9.30 -8.22 2.23
CA TRP A 103 8.00 -7.94 1.60
C TRP A 103 7.28 -6.76 2.24
N VAL A 104 7.48 -6.54 3.53
CA VAL A 104 6.87 -5.46 4.30
C VAL A 104 7.96 -4.69 5.02
N GLY A 105 7.97 -3.39 4.83
CA GLY A 105 8.85 -2.48 5.56
C GLY A 105 8.10 -1.25 6.08
N TYR A 106 8.78 -0.43 6.82
CA TYR A 106 8.25 0.86 7.24
C TYR A 106 9.31 1.96 7.19
N LYS A 107 8.84 3.18 6.96
CA LYS A 107 9.66 4.39 7.01
C LYS A 107 8.95 5.45 7.85
N VAL A 108 9.62 5.88 8.88
CA VAL A 108 9.18 6.97 9.76
C VAL A 108 10.36 7.91 9.99
N ARG A 109 10.09 9.08 10.58
CA ARG A 109 11.15 10.05 10.86
C ARG A 109 12.27 9.39 11.70
N PHE A 110 13.50 9.43 11.21
CA PHE A 110 14.71 8.84 11.79
C PHE A 110 14.80 7.31 11.79
N SER A 111 13.91 6.60 11.09
CA SER A 111 14.00 5.14 11.01
C SER A 111 13.44 4.66 9.67
N ASP A 112 14.27 3.92 8.93
CA ASP A 112 13.91 3.32 7.65
C ASP A 112 14.27 1.83 7.67
N HIS A 113 13.26 0.98 7.57
CA HIS A 113 13.35 -0.46 7.51
C HIS A 113 12.75 -0.99 6.19
N THR A 114 13.10 -0.35 5.08
CA THR A 114 12.71 -0.77 3.74
C THR A 114 13.94 -1.19 2.95
N LYS A 115 13.91 -2.39 2.36
CA LYS A 115 14.89 -2.83 1.38
C LYS A 115 14.38 -2.52 -0.03
N ALA A 116 15.29 -2.56 -0.99
CA ALA A 116 14.90 -2.48 -2.40
C ALA A 116 13.94 -3.63 -2.74
N GLY A 117 12.81 -3.31 -3.39
CA GLY A 117 11.81 -4.30 -3.77
C GLY A 117 10.76 -4.62 -2.70
N VAL A 118 10.71 -3.88 -1.58
CA VAL A 118 9.64 -4.02 -0.61
C VAL A 118 8.27 -3.80 -1.28
N ALA A 119 7.34 -4.73 -1.07
CA ALA A 119 6.02 -4.67 -1.71
C ALA A 119 5.03 -3.78 -0.93
N ILE A 120 5.09 -3.79 0.39
CA ILE A 120 4.23 -3.00 1.27
C ILE A 120 5.11 -2.10 2.15
N LYS A 121 4.94 -0.80 2.02
CA LYS A 121 5.68 0.20 2.79
C LYS A 121 4.72 0.99 3.69
N LEU A 122 4.84 0.75 4.99
CA LEU A 122 4.15 1.54 6.01
C LEU A 122 4.92 2.84 6.26
N MET A 123 4.20 3.94 6.44
CA MET A 123 4.83 5.23 6.72
C MET A 123 3.85 6.15 7.44
N THR A 124 4.35 7.25 7.99
CA THR A 124 3.44 8.31 8.45
C THR A 124 2.98 9.19 7.29
N ASP A 125 1.83 9.85 7.46
CA ASP A 125 1.30 10.80 6.48
C ASP A 125 2.34 11.85 6.08
N GLY A 126 3.10 12.35 7.05
CA GLY A 126 4.17 13.33 6.81
C GLY A 126 5.33 12.79 5.97
N ILE A 127 5.62 11.48 6.02
CA ILE A 127 6.63 10.87 5.15
C ILE A 127 6.13 10.82 3.70
N LEU A 128 4.89 10.37 3.47
CA LEU A 128 4.32 10.37 2.12
C LEU A 128 4.26 11.79 1.55
N LEU A 129 3.87 12.76 2.37
CA LEU A 129 3.85 14.17 1.98
C LEU A 129 5.24 14.68 1.60
N ALA A 130 6.29 14.31 2.34
CA ALA A 130 7.65 14.67 2.00
C ALA A 130 8.11 14.02 0.68
N GLU A 131 7.69 12.80 0.39
CA GLU A 131 8.03 12.10 -0.84
C GLU A 131 7.41 12.76 -2.09
N THR A 132 6.29 13.46 -1.97
CA THR A 132 5.71 14.23 -3.09
C THR A 132 6.63 15.34 -3.59
N GLN A 133 7.59 15.80 -2.77
CA GLN A 133 8.57 16.83 -3.17
C GLN A 133 9.62 16.29 -4.13
N SER A 134 10.04 15.04 -3.96
CA SER A 134 11.04 14.38 -4.81
C SER A 134 10.43 13.55 -5.94
N ASP A 135 9.24 12.98 -5.71
CA ASP A 135 8.46 12.22 -6.71
C ASP A 135 7.02 12.78 -6.78
N PRO A 136 6.80 13.88 -7.49
CA PRO A 136 5.48 14.52 -7.57
C PRO A 136 4.39 13.64 -8.17
N LEU A 137 4.74 12.62 -8.94
CA LEU A 137 3.79 11.68 -9.52
C LEU A 137 3.66 10.39 -8.69
N LEU A 138 4.35 10.29 -7.55
CA LEU A 138 4.38 9.10 -6.68
C LEU A 138 4.58 7.80 -7.49
N ARG A 139 5.54 7.84 -8.43
CA ARG A 139 5.82 6.73 -9.37
C ARG A 139 6.33 5.47 -8.68
N ALA A 140 6.86 5.61 -7.47
CA ALA A 140 7.26 4.48 -6.64
C ALA A 140 6.08 3.59 -6.23
N TYR A 141 4.85 4.09 -6.33
CA TYR A 141 3.65 3.42 -5.85
C TYR A 141 2.70 3.05 -6.98
N ASP A 142 2.05 1.89 -6.86
CA ASP A 142 0.89 1.49 -7.65
C ASP A 142 -0.41 1.56 -6.85
N THR A 143 -0.30 1.55 -5.53
CA THR A 143 -1.44 1.67 -4.60
C THR A 143 -1.04 2.54 -3.43
N ILE A 144 -1.94 3.41 -3.00
CA ILE A 144 -1.80 4.21 -1.78
C ILE A 144 -3.01 3.94 -0.90
N ILE A 145 -2.75 3.64 0.36
CA ILE A 145 -3.76 3.46 1.40
C ILE A 145 -3.59 4.59 2.41
N ILE A 146 -4.60 5.45 2.52
CA ILE A 146 -4.68 6.47 3.57
C ILE A 146 -5.54 5.90 4.70
N ASP A 147 -4.88 5.50 5.78
CA ASP A 147 -5.56 4.89 6.91
C ASP A 147 -6.01 5.92 7.94
N GLU A 148 -7.11 5.62 8.64
CA GLU A 148 -7.69 6.46 9.70
C GLU A 148 -8.02 7.90 9.22
N ALA A 149 -8.54 8.04 8.00
CA ALA A 149 -8.81 9.35 7.39
C ALA A 149 -9.78 10.22 8.21
N HIS A 150 -10.58 9.63 9.11
CA HIS A 150 -11.47 10.36 10.03
C HIS A 150 -10.71 11.16 11.10
N GLU A 151 -9.41 10.91 11.35
CA GLU A 151 -8.61 11.73 12.26
C GLU A 151 -8.41 13.16 11.73
N ARG A 152 -8.64 13.41 10.41
CA ARG A 152 -8.64 14.73 9.81
C ARG A 152 -7.43 15.60 10.17
N SER A 153 -6.25 15.00 10.19
CA SER A 153 -5.02 15.77 10.34
C SER A 153 -4.77 16.66 9.11
N LEU A 154 -4.04 17.76 9.30
CA LEU A 154 -3.64 18.66 8.22
C LEU A 154 -2.93 17.89 7.09
N ASN A 155 -2.08 16.92 7.45
CA ASN A 155 -1.37 16.10 6.47
C ASN A 155 -2.32 15.22 5.66
N ILE A 156 -3.32 14.60 6.29
CA ILE A 156 -4.33 13.78 5.62
C ILE A 156 -5.14 14.64 4.65
N ASP A 157 -5.65 15.78 5.09
CA ASP A 157 -6.45 16.66 4.25
C ASP A 157 -5.65 17.19 3.04
N PHE A 158 -4.38 17.53 3.25
CA PHE A 158 -3.49 17.93 2.16
C PHE A 158 -3.23 16.77 1.18
N LEU A 159 -2.92 15.57 1.69
CA LEU A 159 -2.68 14.40 0.85
C LEU A 159 -3.89 14.01 0.03
N LEU A 160 -5.09 14.05 0.60
CA LEU A 160 -6.33 13.77 -0.13
C LEU A 160 -6.55 14.77 -1.27
N GLY A 161 -6.34 16.06 -1.01
CA GLY A 161 -6.39 17.10 -2.04
C GLY A 161 -5.34 16.90 -3.13
N TYR A 162 -4.12 16.54 -2.76
CA TYR A 162 -3.03 16.25 -3.68
C TYR A 162 -3.33 15.02 -4.54
N LEU A 163 -3.74 13.92 -3.93
CA LEU A 163 -4.07 12.67 -4.62
C LEU A 163 -5.25 12.85 -5.58
N LYS A 164 -6.25 13.66 -5.22
CA LYS A 164 -7.36 14.01 -6.12
C LYS A 164 -6.86 14.65 -7.41
N GLN A 165 -5.84 15.51 -7.35
CA GLN A 165 -5.24 16.13 -8.54
C GLN A 165 -4.29 15.19 -9.29
N LEU A 166 -3.72 14.20 -8.60
CA LEU A 166 -2.78 13.25 -9.16
C LEU A 166 -3.46 12.13 -9.96
N LEU A 167 -4.58 11.61 -9.46
CA LEU A 167 -5.27 10.45 -10.04
C LEU A 167 -5.58 10.57 -11.55
N PRO A 168 -6.02 11.73 -12.09
CA PRO A 168 -6.21 11.88 -13.53
C PRO A 168 -4.92 11.71 -14.35
N LYS A 169 -3.76 11.99 -13.73
CA LYS A 169 -2.43 11.87 -14.35
C LYS A 169 -1.82 10.46 -14.18
N ARG A 170 -2.40 9.67 -13.30
CA ARG A 170 -1.94 8.33 -12.92
C ARG A 170 -3.13 7.34 -12.91
N PRO A 171 -3.66 6.97 -14.08
CA PRO A 171 -4.80 6.04 -14.18
C PRO A 171 -4.49 4.63 -13.67
N ASP A 172 -3.22 4.28 -13.54
CA ASP A 172 -2.71 3.02 -12.97
C ASP A 172 -2.72 2.99 -11.44
N LEU A 173 -2.72 4.18 -10.79
CA LEU A 173 -2.68 4.31 -9.34
C LEU A 173 -4.04 4.02 -8.72
N LYS A 174 -4.06 3.21 -7.66
CA LYS A 174 -5.24 2.98 -6.82
C LYS A 174 -5.12 3.70 -5.50
N LEU A 175 -6.17 4.36 -5.09
CA LEU A 175 -6.29 5.04 -3.80
C LEU A 175 -7.34 4.32 -2.95
N ILE A 176 -6.94 3.89 -1.77
CA ILE A 176 -7.83 3.31 -0.78
C ILE A 176 -7.83 4.22 0.43
N ILE A 177 -9.00 4.60 0.90
CA ILE A 177 -9.17 5.45 2.07
C ILE A 177 -9.92 4.63 3.12
N THR A 178 -9.39 4.58 4.33
CA THR A 178 -10.11 3.90 5.42
C THR A 178 -10.64 4.90 6.43
N SER A 179 -11.79 4.57 7.02
CA SER A 179 -12.40 5.35 8.08
C SER A 179 -13.09 4.44 9.10
N ALA A 180 -13.10 4.86 10.35
CA ALA A 180 -13.85 4.15 11.41
C ALA A 180 -15.34 4.45 11.36
N THR A 181 -15.74 5.60 10.80
CA THR A 181 -17.13 6.04 10.71
C THR A 181 -17.47 6.44 9.28
N ILE A 182 -18.71 6.16 8.86
CA ILE A 182 -19.30 6.73 7.65
C ILE A 182 -20.12 7.94 8.09
N ASP A 183 -19.58 9.16 7.90
CA ASP A 183 -20.43 10.31 7.67
C ASP A 183 -20.65 10.40 6.15
N ALA A 184 -21.63 9.64 5.67
CA ALA A 184 -21.97 9.57 4.23
C ALA A 184 -22.66 10.84 3.72
N GLU A 185 -22.86 11.83 4.57
CA GLU A 185 -23.61 13.05 4.27
C GLU A 185 -22.76 14.32 4.08
N ARG A 186 -21.44 14.17 3.84
CA ARG A 186 -20.61 15.34 3.52
C ARG A 186 -19.69 15.12 2.33
#